data_110244bd83e83fc0eeece16a2a67099c
#
_entry.id   110244bd83e83fc0eeece16a2a67099c
#
_cell.length_a   1.000
_cell.length_b   1.000
_cell.length_c   1.000
_cell.angle_alpha   90.00
_cell.angle_beta   90.00
_cell.angle_gamma   90.00
#
_symmetry.space_group_name_H-M   'P 1'
#
loop_
_entity.id
_entity.type
_entity.pdbx_description
1 polymer ?
#
loop_
_entity_poly.entity_id
_entity_poly.type
_entity_poly.pdbx_seq_one_letter_code
_entity_poly.pdbx_strand_id
1 'polypeptide(L)'
;YEVKNPVEGKRLSAQSDDAWVKELTVGAEAVTARLEKNLLADPRTATVTLRYDGAEAVKVSVVQEGYLPFLIQVADITMSDARITVYPEEEGMYIAAVDFAEGFDAQKIAAENKAIFAEHAAAEQKTLAEFIAGYAYKGEQTFHPSRLSPKSDYVVYAYGVDAEGKATTDVIVEPFKSLPVEPGPMVDCKIDIVAENLTSTSVKVVFNPSDPTVQYFYTMLDQAGYEDISKDWPGYIYEYMVSQLTDDGLPLSTIVMLSCSVGQQEVQSKTLQPETTYYACAVGVNSNAMINTEVAVQKIVTPPDSPIDYGFDFDFGEVTATGARVTVSPRDVRAFYYWNVMTEEEYGEMKGDESKIAAYFEQKMIEQRKAQMGDYADWYPLPEFIASQCSSGFDGPDSYTFGTPVSYTHLTLPTIR
;
A
#
# COMPACT_ATOMS: atom_id res chain seq x y z
N TYR A 1 -0.22 -57.88 30.80
CA TYR A 1 0.97 -58.71 30.71
C TYR A 1 0.67 -60.18 31.07
N GLU A 2 1.51 -61.07 30.62
CA GLU A 2 1.47 -62.49 30.97
C GLU A 2 2.90 -62.94 31.37
N VAL A 3 3.04 -63.62 32.50
CA VAL A 3 4.29 -64.26 32.90
C VAL A 3 4.20 -65.73 32.47
N LYS A 4 4.99 -66.08 31.44
CA LYS A 4 5.08 -67.51 30.99
C LYS A 4 5.97 -68.26 31.97
N ASN A 5 5.49 -69.42 32.43
CA ASN A 5 6.15 -70.25 33.44
C ASN A 5 6.43 -69.54 34.77
N PRO A 6 5.40 -69.05 35.50
CA PRO A 6 5.57 -68.37 36.74
C PRO A 6 6.19 -69.29 37.81
N VAL A 7 7.11 -68.74 38.60
CA VAL A 7 7.79 -69.39 39.71
C VAL A 7 7.09 -69.02 41.02
N GLU A 8 6.78 -69.98 41.85
CA GLU A 8 6.10 -69.75 43.13
C GLU A 8 6.89 -68.78 44.02
N GLY A 9 6.22 -67.82 44.59
CA GLY A 9 6.82 -66.79 45.46
C GLY A 9 7.52 -65.64 44.75
N LYS A 10 7.63 -65.66 43.42
CA LYS A 10 8.18 -64.54 42.62
C LYS A 10 7.08 -63.62 42.13
N ARG A 11 7.35 -62.34 42.08
CA ARG A 11 6.39 -61.29 41.63
C ARG A 11 7.00 -60.40 40.56
N LEU A 12 6.16 -59.92 39.64
CA LEU A 12 6.54 -58.88 38.72
C LEU A 12 6.68 -57.56 39.48
N SER A 13 7.68 -56.76 39.17
CA SER A 13 7.81 -55.39 39.60
C SER A 13 7.89 -54.47 38.37
N ALA A 14 7.42 -53.23 38.55
CA ALA A 14 7.48 -52.20 37.51
C ALA A 14 8.15 -50.96 38.13
N GLN A 15 9.01 -50.31 37.35
CA GLN A 15 9.73 -49.09 37.74
C GLN A 15 9.86 -48.18 36.55
N SER A 16 9.74 -46.87 36.76
CA SER A 16 10.15 -45.83 35.83
C SER A 16 11.03 -44.85 36.55
N ASP A 17 12.07 -44.34 35.87
CA ASP A 17 12.95 -43.26 36.37
C ASP A 17 12.39 -41.86 36.01
N ASP A 18 11.34 -41.81 35.22
CA ASP A 18 10.70 -40.58 34.81
C ASP A 18 9.76 -40.05 35.91
N ALA A 19 10.06 -38.86 36.40
CA ALA A 19 9.40 -38.27 37.57
C ALA A 19 7.88 -38.04 37.39
N TRP A 20 7.38 -37.96 36.17
CA TRP A 20 5.98 -37.74 35.82
C TRP A 20 5.14 -39.01 35.74
N VAL A 21 5.78 -40.19 35.77
CA VAL A 21 5.11 -41.49 35.89
C VAL A 21 4.96 -41.82 37.41
N LYS A 22 3.76 -41.66 37.91
CA LYS A 22 3.42 -41.85 39.32
C LYS A 22 2.64 -43.13 39.56
N GLU A 23 2.64 -43.58 40.79
CA GLU A 23 1.74 -44.65 41.28
C GLU A 23 1.73 -45.91 40.39
N LEU A 24 2.93 -46.35 39.96
CA LEU A 24 3.10 -47.61 39.28
C LEU A 24 2.62 -48.77 40.14
N THR A 25 1.58 -49.47 39.70
CA THR A 25 1.01 -50.58 40.43
C THR A 25 0.94 -51.84 39.54
N VAL A 26 1.44 -52.95 40.04
CA VAL A 26 1.36 -54.26 39.37
C VAL A 26 0.17 -55.01 39.94
N GLY A 27 -0.89 -55.12 39.14
CA GLY A 27 -2.07 -55.92 39.42
C GLY A 27 -1.88 -57.37 38.97
N ALA A 28 -2.97 -58.18 38.96
CA ALA A 28 -2.93 -59.58 38.54
C ALA A 28 -2.74 -59.71 36.99
N GLU A 29 -3.32 -58.81 36.23
CA GLU A 29 -3.36 -58.87 34.74
C GLU A 29 -2.77 -57.68 34.05
N ALA A 30 -2.58 -56.54 34.78
CA ALA A 30 -2.12 -55.30 34.22
C ALA A 30 -1.15 -54.59 35.15
N VAL A 31 -0.26 -53.77 34.55
CA VAL A 31 0.50 -52.76 35.22
C VAL A 31 -0.20 -51.43 34.92
N THR A 32 -0.54 -50.68 35.98
CA THR A 32 -1.17 -49.35 35.85
C THR A 32 -0.26 -48.27 36.35
N ALA A 33 -0.35 -47.11 35.80
CA ALA A 33 0.35 -45.93 36.21
C ALA A 33 -0.57 -44.71 36.19
N ARG A 34 -0.38 -43.77 37.11
CA ARG A 34 -0.90 -42.42 37.00
C ARG A 34 0.15 -41.52 36.35
N LEU A 35 -0.21 -40.85 35.30
CA LEU A 35 0.69 -39.90 34.65
C LEU A 35 0.35 -38.48 35.12
N GLU A 36 1.36 -37.71 35.48
CA GLU A 36 1.19 -36.27 35.66
C GLU A 36 0.91 -35.61 34.31
N LYS A 37 0.05 -34.55 34.24
CA LYS A 37 -0.28 -33.82 33.03
C LYS A 37 1.01 -33.32 32.38
N ASN A 38 1.15 -33.55 31.10
CA ASN A 38 2.20 -32.90 30.30
C ASN A 38 1.81 -31.45 30.06
N LEU A 39 2.47 -30.50 30.72
CA LEU A 39 2.20 -29.06 30.56
C LEU A 39 3.04 -28.44 29.46
N LEU A 40 3.84 -29.25 28.73
CA LEU A 40 4.61 -28.78 27.57
C LEU A 40 3.87 -29.08 26.27
N ALA A 41 4.06 -28.26 25.26
CA ALA A 41 3.48 -28.46 23.95
C ALA A 41 4.01 -29.74 23.24
N ASP A 42 5.27 -30.11 23.54
CA ASP A 42 5.90 -31.28 22.96
C ASP A 42 5.50 -32.57 23.66
N PRO A 43 5.32 -33.69 22.91
CA PRO A 43 5.15 -35.00 23.49
C PRO A 43 6.36 -35.39 24.34
N ARG A 44 6.11 -36.14 25.42
CA ARG A 44 7.17 -36.70 26.24
C ARG A 44 7.09 -38.22 26.31
N THR A 45 8.23 -38.85 26.48
CA THR A 45 8.36 -40.31 26.51
C THR A 45 8.99 -40.77 27.78
N ALA A 46 8.41 -41.78 28.43
CA ALA A 46 8.97 -42.48 29.58
C ALA A 46 9.25 -43.94 29.26
N THR A 47 10.20 -44.51 29.99
CA THR A 47 10.44 -45.96 29.95
C THR A 47 9.98 -46.58 31.24
N VAL A 48 9.04 -47.51 31.14
CA VAL A 48 8.63 -48.39 32.26
C VAL A 48 9.37 -49.71 32.10
N THR A 49 10.20 -50.06 33.08
CA THR A 49 10.95 -51.29 33.13
C THR A 49 10.21 -52.33 33.98
N LEU A 50 9.82 -53.41 33.37
CA LEU A 50 9.20 -54.56 34.05
C LEU A 50 10.30 -55.58 34.38
N ARG A 51 10.37 -56.04 35.65
CA ARG A 51 11.36 -57.00 36.09
C ARG A 51 10.64 -58.17 36.76
N TYR A 52 11.03 -59.36 36.38
CA TYR A 52 10.63 -60.60 37.03
C TYR A 52 11.87 -61.43 37.35
N ASP A 53 12.02 -61.89 38.57
CA ASP A 53 13.25 -62.49 39.04
C ASP A 53 13.57 -63.80 38.27
N GLY A 54 14.73 -63.85 37.66
CA GLY A 54 15.15 -64.93 36.75
C GLY A 54 14.81 -64.72 35.25
N ALA A 55 14.24 -63.60 34.91
CA ALA A 55 13.96 -63.20 33.50
C ALA A 55 14.64 -61.91 33.10
N GLU A 56 14.84 -61.72 31.81
CA GLU A 56 15.31 -60.44 31.32
C GLU A 56 14.28 -59.34 31.54
N ALA A 57 14.75 -58.13 31.85
CA ALA A 57 13.85 -57.00 32.02
C ALA A 57 13.22 -56.58 30.71
N VAL A 58 11.91 -56.34 30.73
CA VAL A 58 11.18 -55.82 29.59
C VAL A 58 10.98 -54.34 29.75
N LYS A 59 11.33 -53.54 28.69
CA LYS A 59 11.13 -52.09 28.64
C LYS A 59 9.90 -51.79 27.81
N VAL A 60 9.00 -50.99 28.36
CA VAL A 60 7.79 -50.47 27.68
C VAL A 60 7.92 -48.97 27.57
N SER A 61 7.80 -48.44 26.36
CA SER A 61 7.75 -47.01 26.12
C SER A 61 6.31 -46.52 26.33
N VAL A 62 6.21 -45.43 27.13
CA VAL A 62 4.97 -44.68 27.36
C VAL A 62 5.14 -43.31 26.72
N VAL A 63 4.35 -43.01 25.72
CA VAL A 63 4.30 -41.70 25.08
C VAL A 63 3.07 -40.95 25.61
N GLN A 64 3.28 -39.73 26.05
CA GLN A 64 2.21 -38.82 26.46
C GLN A 64 2.26 -37.58 25.55
N GLU A 65 1.17 -37.31 24.85
CA GLU A 65 1.04 -36.13 23.99
C GLU A 65 1.21 -34.84 24.79
N GLY A 66 1.59 -33.78 24.11
CA GLY A 66 1.70 -32.44 24.69
C GLY A 66 0.34 -31.90 25.11
N TYR A 67 0.35 -30.99 26.06
CA TYR A 67 -0.82 -30.23 26.45
C TYR A 67 -0.91 -28.99 25.58
N LEU A 68 -1.97 -28.89 24.81
CA LEU A 68 -2.32 -27.67 24.07
C LEU A 68 -3.46 -27.00 24.83
N PRO A 69 -3.20 -25.86 25.51
CA PRO A 69 -4.26 -25.13 26.24
C PRO A 69 -5.33 -24.58 25.28
N PHE A 70 -5.02 -24.48 24.01
CA PHE A 70 -5.94 -24.01 22.96
C PHE A 70 -5.78 -24.84 21.69
N LEU A 71 -6.90 -25.20 21.04
CA LEU A 71 -6.92 -25.59 19.66
C LEU A 71 -7.36 -24.38 18.84
N ILE A 72 -6.54 -23.97 17.86
CA ILE A 72 -6.82 -22.86 16.95
C ILE A 72 -7.13 -23.44 15.57
N GLN A 73 -8.26 -23.06 14.99
CA GLN A 73 -8.63 -23.43 13.62
C GLN A 73 -8.75 -22.16 12.77
N VAL A 74 -8.08 -22.17 11.62
CA VAL A 74 -8.18 -21.13 10.61
C VAL A 74 -8.84 -21.70 9.37
N ALA A 75 -9.91 -21.09 8.91
CA ALA A 75 -10.70 -21.52 7.77
C ALA A 75 -11.19 -20.34 6.95
N ASP A 76 -11.79 -20.60 5.79
CA ASP A 76 -12.41 -19.61 4.91
C ASP A 76 -11.47 -18.42 4.62
N ILE A 77 -10.17 -18.72 4.44
CA ILE A 77 -9.15 -17.73 4.17
C ILE A 77 -9.43 -17.05 2.83
N THR A 78 -9.45 -15.73 2.84
CA THR A 78 -9.54 -14.88 1.64
C THR A 78 -8.32 -13.95 1.53
N MET A 79 -8.33 -13.03 0.60
CA MET A 79 -7.28 -12.01 0.47
C MET A 79 -7.28 -11.00 1.63
N SER A 80 -8.40 -10.82 2.34
CA SER A 80 -8.57 -9.77 3.35
C SER A 80 -9.25 -10.21 4.64
N ASP A 81 -9.64 -11.50 4.74
CA ASP A 81 -10.36 -12.05 5.88
C ASP A 81 -10.03 -13.53 6.06
N ALA A 82 -10.28 -14.04 7.26
CA ALA A 82 -10.26 -15.46 7.58
C ALA A 82 -11.25 -15.74 8.72
N ARG A 83 -11.78 -16.94 8.80
CA ARG A 83 -12.56 -17.37 9.96
C ARG A 83 -11.66 -18.10 10.93
N ILE A 84 -11.51 -17.54 12.14
CA ILE A 84 -10.69 -18.10 13.20
C ILE A 84 -11.58 -18.59 14.32
N THR A 85 -11.41 -19.83 14.72
CA THR A 85 -12.10 -20.41 15.88
C THR A 85 -11.07 -20.91 16.88
N VAL A 86 -11.22 -20.48 18.13
CA VAL A 86 -10.36 -20.87 19.25
C VAL A 86 -11.17 -21.67 20.26
N TYR A 87 -10.70 -22.87 20.54
CA TYR A 87 -11.27 -23.80 21.52
C TYR A 87 -10.32 -23.89 22.71
N PRO A 88 -10.65 -23.30 23.88
CA PRO A 88 -9.87 -23.49 25.10
C PRO A 88 -10.13 -24.87 25.69
N GLU A 89 -9.08 -25.53 26.16
CA GLU A 89 -9.18 -26.83 26.85
C GLU A 89 -9.77 -26.68 28.29
N GLU A 90 -9.52 -25.54 28.93
CA GLU A 90 -10.00 -25.27 30.29
C GLU A 90 -10.82 -23.97 30.32
N GLU A 91 -11.76 -23.90 31.29
CA GLU A 91 -12.49 -22.67 31.56
C GLU A 91 -11.54 -21.59 32.11
N GLY A 92 -11.61 -20.40 31.56
CA GLY A 92 -10.77 -19.27 31.95
C GLY A 92 -10.89 -18.10 30.98
N MET A 93 -10.25 -17.01 31.35
CA MET A 93 -10.06 -15.86 30.45
C MET A 93 -8.84 -16.12 29.56
N TYR A 94 -8.93 -15.72 28.32
CA TYR A 94 -7.81 -15.79 27.41
C TYR A 94 -7.82 -14.64 26.40
N ILE A 95 -6.64 -14.34 25.88
CA ILE A 95 -6.44 -13.42 24.76
C ILE A 95 -6.23 -14.26 23.51
N ALA A 96 -6.88 -13.88 22.42
CA ALA A 96 -6.60 -14.39 21.08
C ALA A 96 -6.63 -13.25 20.08
N ALA A 97 -5.65 -13.23 19.19
CA ALA A 97 -5.57 -12.20 18.14
C ALA A 97 -4.77 -12.72 16.93
N VAL A 98 -4.76 -11.91 15.88
CA VAL A 98 -3.95 -12.11 14.68
C VAL A 98 -2.88 -11.04 14.61
N ASP A 99 -1.68 -11.44 14.22
CA ASP A 99 -0.58 -10.54 13.97
C ASP A 99 0.19 -10.96 12.71
N PHE A 100 1.02 -10.08 12.16
CA PHE A 100 1.94 -10.47 11.10
C PHE A 100 2.94 -11.51 11.62
N ALA A 101 3.26 -12.52 10.80
CA ALA A 101 4.27 -13.50 11.17
C ALA A 101 5.68 -12.89 11.25
N GLU A 102 5.94 -11.87 10.44
CA GLU A 102 7.20 -11.12 10.47
C GLU A 102 7.30 -10.29 11.76
N GLY A 103 8.35 -10.55 12.55
CA GLY A 103 8.59 -9.84 13.81
C GLY A 103 7.79 -10.37 15.01
N PHE A 104 6.87 -11.32 14.83
CA PHE A 104 6.12 -11.91 15.93
C PHE A 104 7.04 -12.74 16.86
N ASP A 105 6.90 -12.52 18.17
CA ASP A 105 7.66 -13.26 19.20
C ASP A 105 6.72 -13.78 20.29
N ALA A 106 6.41 -15.09 20.22
CA ALA A 106 5.53 -15.76 21.16
C ALA A 106 6.00 -15.65 22.63
N GLN A 107 7.29 -15.43 22.88
CA GLN A 107 7.82 -15.28 24.26
C GLN A 107 7.59 -13.89 24.84
N LYS A 108 7.38 -12.89 23.98
CA LYS A 108 7.23 -11.48 24.39
C LYS A 108 5.78 -10.99 24.33
N ILE A 109 4.98 -11.52 23.40
CA ILE A 109 3.64 -10.97 23.09
C ILE A 109 2.74 -10.80 24.31
N ALA A 110 2.78 -11.72 25.27
CA ALA A 110 1.96 -11.61 26.47
C ALA A 110 2.37 -10.42 27.37
N ALA A 111 3.67 -10.12 27.44
CA ALA A 111 4.17 -8.97 28.20
C ALA A 111 3.89 -7.65 27.46
N GLU A 112 4.02 -7.64 26.15
CA GLU A 112 3.71 -6.50 25.28
C GLU A 112 2.22 -6.16 25.34
N ASN A 113 1.34 -7.15 25.20
CA ASN A 113 -0.11 -6.96 25.34
C ASN A 113 -0.48 -6.42 26.74
N LYS A 114 0.15 -6.91 27.80
CA LYS A 114 -0.10 -6.39 29.16
C LYS A 114 0.23 -4.89 29.25
N ALA A 115 1.33 -4.44 28.64
CA ALA A 115 1.69 -3.02 28.63
C ALA A 115 0.64 -2.20 27.86
N ILE A 116 0.26 -2.66 26.67
CA ILE A 116 -0.78 -2.02 25.83
C ILE A 116 -2.12 -1.95 26.58
N PHE A 117 -2.54 -3.04 27.21
CA PHE A 117 -3.80 -3.07 27.97
C PHE A 117 -3.79 -2.13 29.17
N ALA A 118 -2.64 -1.95 29.83
CA ALA A 118 -2.51 -1.00 30.92
C ALA A 118 -2.65 0.45 30.43
N GLU A 119 -2.10 0.79 29.26
CA GLU A 119 -2.26 2.09 28.63
C GLU A 119 -3.71 2.36 28.24
N HIS A 120 -4.36 1.40 27.58
CA HIS A 120 -5.78 1.51 27.20
C HIS A 120 -6.70 1.62 28.42
N ALA A 121 -6.47 0.81 29.46
CA ALA A 121 -7.21 0.88 30.71
C ALA A 121 -7.12 2.29 31.35
N ALA A 122 -5.91 2.85 31.39
CA ALA A 122 -5.68 4.20 31.91
C ALA A 122 -6.40 5.28 31.07
N ALA A 123 -6.36 5.16 29.72
CA ALA A 123 -7.06 6.07 28.82
C ALA A 123 -8.58 6.03 29.01
N GLU A 124 -9.14 4.85 29.28
CA GLU A 124 -10.57 4.64 29.53
C GLU A 124 -10.97 4.87 31.01
N GLN A 125 -10.04 5.28 31.87
CA GLN A 125 -10.26 5.47 33.31
C GLN A 125 -10.76 4.19 34.02
N LYS A 126 -10.29 3.02 33.58
CA LYS A 126 -10.55 1.69 34.14
C LYS A 126 -9.32 1.14 34.85
N THR A 127 -9.53 0.20 35.76
CA THR A 127 -8.44 -0.66 36.24
C THR A 127 -8.06 -1.65 35.16
N LEU A 128 -6.82 -2.18 35.19
CA LEU A 128 -6.38 -3.21 34.25
C LEU A 128 -7.28 -4.46 34.32
N ALA A 129 -7.72 -4.84 35.51
CA ALA A 129 -8.63 -5.97 35.71
C ALA A 129 -10.01 -5.77 35.04
N GLU A 130 -10.60 -4.56 35.14
CA GLU A 130 -11.84 -4.23 34.46
C GLU A 130 -11.68 -4.21 32.93
N PHE A 131 -10.55 -3.70 32.44
CA PHE A 131 -10.25 -3.70 31.01
C PHE A 131 -10.13 -5.14 30.49
N ILE A 132 -9.32 -5.98 31.12
CA ILE A 132 -9.13 -7.39 30.74
C ILE A 132 -10.43 -8.17 30.82
N ALA A 133 -11.23 -7.98 31.87
CA ALA A 133 -12.53 -8.66 31.99
C ALA A 133 -13.50 -8.32 30.86
N GLY A 134 -13.38 -7.13 30.27
CA GLY A 134 -14.18 -6.70 29.11
C GLY A 134 -13.58 -7.08 27.76
N TYR A 135 -12.26 -7.29 27.67
CA TYR A 135 -11.54 -7.56 26.44
C TYR A 135 -11.29 -9.07 26.20
N ALA A 136 -10.95 -9.82 27.27
CA ALA A 136 -10.60 -11.23 27.17
C ALA A 136 -11.80 -12.11 26.84
N TYR A 137 -11.54 -13.12 26.03
CA TYR A 137 -12.52 -14.14 25.67
C TYR A 137 -12.71 -15.20 26.78
N LYS A 138 -13.85 -15.91 26.71
CA LYS A 138 -14.17 -17.07 27.55
C LYS A 138 -14.89 -18.11 26.72
N GLY A 139 -14.57 -19.39 26.90
CA GLY A 139 -15.13 -20.48 26.11
C GLY A 139 -14.77 -20.39 24.63
N GLU A 140 -15.44 -21.20 23.81
CA GLU A 140 -15.24 -21.18 22.36
C GLU A 140 -15.55 -19.82 21.76
N GLN A 141 -14.66 -19.32 20.91
CA GLN A 141 -14.85 -18.05 20.21
C GLN A 141 -14.52 -18.18 18.73
N THR A 142 -15.36 -17.57 17.92
CA THR A 142 -15.12 -17.40 16.49
C THR A 142 -15.07 -15.90 16.17
N PHE A 143 -14.02 -15.46 15.48
CA PHE A 143 -13.87 -14.07 15.04
C PHE A 143 -13.26 -13.99 13.63
N HIS A 144 -13.41 -12.83 13.01
CA HIS A 144 -12.93 -12.51 11.68
C HIS A 144 -11.96 -11.32 11.76
N PRO A 145 -10.67 -11.51 11.50
CA PRO A 145 -9.73 -10.40 11.36
C PRO A 145 -10.01 -9.69 10.05
N SER A 146 -10.79 -8.63 10.09
CA SER A 146 -11.02 -7.80 8.92
C SER A 146 -9.77 -6.99 8.56
N ARG A 147 -9.56 -6.75 7.26
CA ARG A 147 -8.45 -5.97 6.70
C ARG A 147 -7.09 -6.66 6.77
N LEU A 148 -7.02 -7.95 6.54
CA LEU A 148 -5.75 -8.61 6.23
C LEU A 148 -5.17 -8.03 4.93
N SER A 149 -3.85 -7.87 4.88
CA SER A 149 -3.14 -7.59 3.63
C SER A 149 -3.09 -8.85 2.77
N PRO A 150 -3.33 -8.76 1.46
CA PRO A 150 -3.24 -9.92 0.59
C PRO A 150 -1.84 -10.56 0.58
N LYS A 151 -1.78 -11.88 0.34
CA LYS A 151 -0.54 -12.65 0.13
C LYS A 151 0.47 -12.52 1.28
N SER A 152 0.02 -12.18 2.47
CA SER A 152 0.82 -11.92 3.66
C SER A 152 0.77 -13.08 4.64
N ASP A 153 1.88 -13.33 5.32
CA ASP A 153 1.99 -14.38 6.32
C ASP A 153 1.59 -13.84 7.69
N TYR A 154 0.66 -14.53 8.33
CA TYR A 154 0.07 -14.20 9.62
C TYR A 154 0.23 -15.33 10.63
N VAL A 155 0.08 -14.98 11.88
CA VAL A 155 -0.10 -15.91 12.98
C VAL A 155 -1.37 -15.57 13.75
N VAL A 156 -2.12 -16.60 14.11
CA VAL A 156 -3.11 -16.51 15.19
C VAL A 156 -2.42 -16.95 16.46
N TYR A 157 -2.56 -16.20 17.52
CA TYR A 157 -2.05 -16.61 18.82
C TYR A 157 -3.14 -16.60 19.89
N ALA A 158 -3.01 -17.48 20.88
CA ALA A 158 -3.88 -17.51 22.06
C ALA A 158 -3.09 -17.87 23.30
N TYR A 159 -3.44 -17.25 24.44
CA TYR A 159 -2.90 -17.58 25.77
C TYR A 159 -3.88 -17.23 26.87
N GLY A 160 -3.90 -18.04 27.94
CA GLY A 160 -4.69 -17.77 29.13
C GLY A 160 -4.16 -16.53 29.88
N VAL A 161 -5.06 -15.73 30.46
CA VAL A 161 -4.73 -14.49 31.14
C VAL A 161 -5.46 -14.38 32.46
N ASP A 162 -4.79 -13.88 33.52
CA ASP A 162 -5.42 -13.52 34.80
C ASP A 162 -5.89 -12.04 34.79
N ALA A 163 -6.53 -11.64 35.89
CA ALA A 163 -7.03 -10.28 36.07
C ALA A 163 -5.91 -9.21 36.17
N GLU A 164 -4.70 -9.62 36.50
CA GLU A 164 -3.50 -8.76 36.56
C GLU A 164 -2.77 -8.67 35.20
N GLY A 165 -3.31 -9.31 34.15
CA GLY A 165 -2.72 -9.33 32.82
C GLY A 165 -1.51 -10.24 32.67
N LYS A 166 -1.34 -11.18 33.57
CA LYS A 166 -0.25 -12.17 33.52
C LYS A 166 -0.74 -13.38 32.71
N ALA A 167 0.12 -13.90 31.84
CA ALA A 167 -0.15 -15.15 31.14
C ALA A 167 -0.23 -16.31 32.15
N THR A 168 -1.27 -17.14 31.99
CA THR A 168 -1.52 -18.34 32.82
C THR A 168 -1.19 -19.63 32.08
N THR A 169 -0.97 -19.55 30.76
CA THR A 169 -0.55 -20.66 29.90
C THR A 169 0.59 -20.21 28.98
N ASP A 170 1.23 -21.16 28.30
CA ASP A 170 2.06 -20.83 27.14
C ASP A 170 1.23 -20.21 26.03
N VAL A 171 1.89 -19.45 25.16
CA VAL A 171 1.29 -18.87 23.96
C VAL A 171 1.25 -19.94 22.88
N ILE A 172 0.06 -20.28 22.41
CA ILE A 172 -0.14 -21.19 21.28
C ILE A 172 -0.26 -20.35 20.02
N VAL A 173 0.39 -20.79 18.94
CA VAL A 173 0.49 -20.07 17.68
C VAL A 173 0.09 -20.98 16.54
N GLU A 174 -0.79 -20.51 15.66
CA GLU A 174 -1.19 -21.16 14.42
C GLU A 174 -0.89 -20.22 13.24
N PRO A 175 0.05 -20.58 12.35
CA PRO A 175 0.37 -19.75 11.19
C PRO A 175 -0.65 -19.95 10.07
N PHE A 176 -0.91 -18.88 9.32
CA PHE A 176 -1.67 -18.94 8.06
C PHE A 176 -1.20 -17.89 7.08
N LYS A 177 -1.63 -18.02 5.83
CA LYS A 177 -1.33 -17.05 4.77
C LYS A 177 -2.61 -16.59 4.11
N SER A 178 -2.80 -15.27 3.98
CA SER A 178 -3.90 -14.71 3.21
C SER A 178 -3.73 -15.01 1.71
N LEU A 179 -4.84 -15.09 0.99
CA LEU A 179 -4.81 -15.36 -0.45
C LEU A 179 -4.32 -14.11 -1.23
N PRO A 180 -3.77 -14.30 -2.43
CA PRO A 180 -3.50 -13.18 -3.34
C PRO A 180 -4.79 -12.51 -3.80
N VAL A 181 -4.67 -11.29 -4.31
CA VAL A 181 -5.78 -10.63 -5.01
C VAL A 181 -5.92 -11.26 -6.40
N GLU A 182 -7.08 -11.78 -6.69
CA GLU A 182 -7.40 -12.26 -8.03
C GLU A 182 -8.05 -11.13 -8.86
N PRO A 183 -7.82 -11.12 -10.19
CA PRO A 183 -8.56 -10.22 -11.07
C PRO A 183 -10.07 -10.40 -10.94
N GLY A 184 -10.81 -9.30 -11.09
CA GLY A 184 -12.26 -9.35 -11.19
C GLY A 184 -12.73 -9.93 -12.53
N PRO A 185 -14.05 -10.03 -12.75
CA PRO A 185 -14.59 -10.40 -14.06
C PRO A 185 -14.06 -9.47 -15.15
N MET A 186 -13.34 -10.04 -16.12
CA MET A 186 -12.71 -9.27 -17.20
C MET A 186 -13.76 -8.64 -18.13
N VAL A 187 -13.53 -7.41 -18.53
CA VAL A 187 -14.30 -6.68 -19.54
C VAL A 187 -13.48 -6.49 -20.82
N ASP A 188 -14.14 -6.48 -21.96
CA ASP A 188 -13.48 -6.25 -23.26
C ASP A 188 -13.25 -4.75 -23.47
N CYS A 189 -12.20 -4.23 -22.84
CA CYS A 189 -11.75 -2.86 -23.01
C CYS A 189 -10.24 -2.83 -23.14
N LYS A 190 -9.75 -2.30 -24.27
CA LYS A 190 -8.33 -1.99 -24.47
C LYS A 190 -8.09 -0.52 -24.19
N ILE A 191 -6.99 -0.22 -23.53
CA ILE A 191 -6.58 1.16 -23.26
C ILE A 191 -5.34 1.43 -24.11
N ASP A 192 -5.51 2.23 -25.17
CA ASP A 192 -4.38 2.69 -25.97
C ASP A 192 -3.65 3.82 -25.22
N ILE A 193 -2.33 3.74 -25.18
CA ILE A 193 -1.48 4.72 -24.51
C ILE A 193 -0.56 5.32 -25.56
N VAL A 194 -0.64 6.65 -25.76
CA VAL A 194 0.16 7.37 -26.73
C VAL A 194 1.02 8.41 -26.02
N ALA A 195 2.33 8.39 -26.27
CA ALA A 195 3.25 9.41 -25.79
C ALA A 195 3.45 10.47 -26.89
N GLU A 196 3.14 11.70 -26.56
CA GLU A 196 3.25 12.87 -27.46
C GLU A 196 4.23 13.88 -26.86
N ASN A 197 4.78 14.75 -27.70
CA ASN A 197 5.64 15.87 -27.28
C ASN A 197 6.78 15.43 -26.32
N LEU A 198 7.39 14.27 -26.59
CA LEU A 198 8.46 13.73 -25.77
C LEU A 198 9.73 14.58 -25.90
N THR A 199 10.24 15.02 -24.74
CA THR A 199 11.51 15.75 -24.62
C THR A 199 12.41 15.08 -23.58
N SER A 200 13.59 15.66 -23.34
CA SER A 200 14.51 15.16 -22.30
C SER A 200 13.92 15.19 -20.88
N THR A 201 12.96 16.08 -20.60
CA THR A 201 12.45 16.30 -19.25
C THR A 201 10.92 16.23 -19.16
N SER A 202 10.22 15.93 -20.26
CA SER A 202 8.76 16.03 -20.28
C SER A 202 8.13 15.13 -21.34
N VAL A 203 6.89 14.79 -21.13
CA VAL A 203 6.04 14.04 -22.07
C VAL A 203 4.57 14.36 -21.81
N LYS A 204 3.77 14.40 -22.86
CA LYS A 204 2.31 14.31 -22.78
C LYS A 204 1.91 12.87 -23.05
N VAL A 205 1.15 12.26 -22.15
CA VAL A 205 0.62 10.90 -22.31
C VAL A 205 -0.89 10.95 -22.44
N VAL A 206 -1.40 10.33 -23.46
CA VAL A 206 -2.83 10.20 -23.72
C VAL A 206 -3.25 8.75 -23.49
N PHE A 207 -4.22 8.57 -22.59
CA PHE A 207 -4.86 7.28 -22.29
C PHE A 207 -6.23 7.26 -22.94
N ASN A 208 -6.45 6.32 -23.85
CA ASN A 208 -7.68 6.25 -24.63
C ASN A 208 -8.33 4.86 -24.53
N PRO A 209 -9.30 4.64 -23.62
CA PRO A 209 -10.00 3.38 -23.50
C PRO A 209 -10.95 3.17 -24.69
N SER A 210 -11.00 1.94 -25.23
CA SER A 210 -11.92 1.56 -26.32
C SER A 210 -13.39 1.61 -25.89
N ASP A 211 -13.66 1.45 -24.59
CA ASP A 211 -14.96 1.70 -23.97
C ASP A 211 -14.80 2.87 -22.96
N PRO A 212 -15.34 4.06 -23.26
CA PRO A 212 -15.19 5.24 -22.42
C PRO A 212 -15.95 5.16 -21.09
N THR A 213 -16.77 4.13 -20.87
CA THR A 213 -17.49 3.90 -19.60
C THR A 213 -16.73 3.07 -18.60
N VAL A 214 -15.69 2.36 -19.05
CA VAL A 214 -14.84 1.56 -18.17
C VAL A 214 -13.99 2.47 -17.31
N GLN A 215 -14.09 2.27 -16.02
CA GLN A 215 -13.27 2.96 -15.03
C GLN A 215 -11.88 2.34 -15.00
N TYR A 216 -10.82 3.16 -15.00
CA TYR A 216 -9.45 2.68 -15.02
C TYR A 216 -8.50 3.56 -14.18
N PHE A 217 -7.52 2.91 -13.62
CA PHE A 217 -6.37 3.53 -12.97
C PHE A 217 -5.25 3.71 -13.99
N TYR A 218 -4.54 4.83 -13.93
CA TYR A 218 -3.33 5.03 -14.72
C TYR A 218 -2.20 5.63 -13.87
N THR A 219 -0.97 5.34 -14.26
CA THR A 219 0.22 5.85 -13.59
C THR A 219 1.40 5.91 -14.54
N MET A 220 2.43 6.67 -14.17
CA MET A 220 3.71 6.67 -14.85
C MET A 220 4.81 6.30 -13.84
N LEU A 221 5.60 5.29 -14.16
CA LEU A 221 6.59 4.66 -13.31
C LEU A 221 7.98 4.79 -13.95
N ASP A 222 9.01 4.90 -13.14
CA ASP A 222 10.37 4.65 -13.58
C ASP A 222 10.61 3.14 -13.75
N GLN A 223 11.80 2.76 -14.23
CA GLN A 223 12.16 1.36 -14.45
C GLN A 223 12.01 0.50 -13.19
N ALA A 224 12.49 0.99 -12.05
CA ALA A 224 12.47 0.23 -10.79
C ALA A 224 11.05 0.03 -10.26
N GLY A 225 10.23 1.09 -10.26
CA GLY A 225 8.82 1.03 -9.87
C GLY A 225 8.02 0.09 -10.77
N TYR A 226 8.25 0.13 -12.10
CA TYR A 226 7.60 -0.79 -13.02
C TYR A 226 8.02 -2.26 -12.79
N GLU A 227 9.31 -2.54 -12.60
CA GLU A 227 9.80 -3.89 -12.34
C GLU A 227 9.25 -4.48 -11.05
N ASP A 228 8.94 -3.66 -10.06
CA ASP A 228 8.33 -4.10 -8.82
C ASP A 228 6.83 -4.34 -8.97
N ILE A 229 6.10 -3.35 -9.43
CA ILE A 229 4.62 -3.39 -9.55
C ILE A 229 4.18 -4.44 -10.58
N SER A 230 4.94 -4.63 -11.68
CA SER A 230 4.58 -5.59 -12.73
C SER A 230 4.55 -7.05 -12.27
N LYS A 231 5.10 -7.37 -11.12
CA LYS A 231 5.05 -8.72 -10.54
C LYS A 231 3.67 -9.09 -10.00
N ASP A 232 2.87 -8.07 -9.59
CA ASP A 232 1.58 -8.29 -8.96
C ASP A 232 0.67 -7.05 -9.10
N TRP A 233 0.19 -6.77 -10.32
CA TRP A 233 -0.74 -5.67 -10.56
C TRP A 233 -2.04 -5.77 -9.74
N PRO A 234 -2.68 -6.96 -9.61
CA PRO A 234 -3.87 -7.07 -8.78
C PRO A 234 -3.64 -6.66 -7.34
N GLY A 235 -2.56 -7.16 -6.72
CA GLY A 235 -2.17 -6.81 -5.36
C GLY A 235 -1.89 -5.32 -5.20
N TYR A 236 -1.08 -4.75 -6.08
CA TYR A 236 -0.74 -3.33 -6.04
C TYR A 236 -1.97 -2.41 -6.10
N ILE A 237 -2.88 -2.65 -7.05
CA ILE A 237 -4.09 -1.82 -7.19
C ILE A 237 -4.98 -1.94 -5.96
N TYR A 238 -5.19 -3.15 -5.48
CA TYR A 238 -6.01 -3.37 -4.29
C TYR A 238 -5.42 -2.67 -3.06
N GLU A 239 -4.14 -2.89 -2.77
CA GLU A 239 -3.45 -2.28 -1.63
C GLU A 239 -3.42 -0.75 -1.73
N TYR A 240 -3.16 -0.20 -2.93
CA TYR A 240 -3.22 1.23 -3.16
C TYR A 240 -4.59 1.81 -2.81
N MET A 241 -5.69 1.18 -3.26
CA MET A 241 -7.05 1.65 -2.96
C MET A 241 -7.40 1.52 -1.47
N VAL A 242 -7.02 0.39 -0.86
CA VAL A 242 -7.27 0.15 0.57
C VAL A 242 -6.46 1.10 1.46
N SER A 243 -5.23 1.46 1.07
CA SER A 243 -4.41 2.42 1.82
C SER A 243 -5.01 3.83 1.88
N GLN A 244 -5.94 4.17 0.98
CA GLN A 244 -6.66 5.44 0.99
C GLN A 244 -7.92 5.41 1.90
N LEU A 245 -8.26 4.24 2.46
CA LEU A 245 -9.35 4.15 3.43
C LEU A 245 -8.96 4.86 4.72
N THR A 246 -9.80 5.79 5.16
CA THR A 246 -9.67 6.50 6.44
C THR A 246 -10.71 5.99 7.43
N ASP A 247 -10.52 6.31 8.71
CA ASP A 247 -11.48 5.97 9.77
C ASP A 247 -12.84 6.67 9.59
N ASP A 248 -12.91 7.68 8.71
CA ASP A 248 -14.15 8.43 8.38
C ASP A 248 -15.15 7.60 7.54
N GLY A 249 -14.82 6.37 7.18
CA GLY A 249 -15.78 5.37 6.73
C GLY A 249 -16.24 5.50 5.28
N LEU A 250 -15.46 6.11 4.36
CA LEU A 250 -15.77 6.04 2.93
C LEU A 250 -15.70 4.59 2.45
N PRO A 251 -16.72 4.09 1.72
CA PRO A 251 -16.66 2.74 1.17
C PRO A 251 -15.58 2.62 0.09
N LEU A 252 -15.01 1.43 -0.06
CA LEU A 252 -13.96 1.15 -1.05
C LEU A 252 -14.37 1.56 -2.47
N SER A 253 -15.61 1.36 -2.85
CA SER A 253 -16.15 1.79 -4.15
C SER A 253 -16.05 3.31 -4.38
N THR A 254 -16.17 4.12 -3.33
CA THR A 254 -15.98 5.57 -3.42
C THR A 254 -14.50 5.91 -3.59
N ILE A 255 -13.60 5.23 -2.89
CA ILE A 255 -12.15 5.40 -3.07
C ILE A 255 -11.77 5.08 -4.52
N VAL A 256 -12.24 3.97 -5.07
CA VAL A 256 -12.01 3.60 -6.48
C VAL A 256 -12.52 4.69 -7.43
N MET A 257 -13.74 5.20 -7.19
CA MET A 257 -14.31 6.27 -8.02
C MET A 257 -13.46 7.56 -8.00
N LEU A 258 -12.86 7.90 -6.85
CA LEU A 258 -12.03 9.09 -6.71
C LEU A 258 -10.61 8.91 -7.27
N SER A 259 -10.08 7.68 -7.27
CA SER A 259 -8.72 7.36 -7.69
C SER A 259 -8.61 6.93 -9.15
N CYS A 260 -9.72 6.63 -9.80
CA CYS A 260 -9.77 6.18 -11.19
C CYS A 260 -10.46 7.21 -12.08
N SER A 261 -10.23 7.08 -13.38
CA SER A 261 -10.83 7.93 -14.41
C SER A 261 -11.69 7.14 -15.39
N VAL A 262 -12.51 7.82 -16.16
CA VAL A 262 -13.30 7.29 -17.27
C VAL A 262 -13.05 8.13 -18.52
N GLY A 263 -13.26 7.56 -19.70
CA GLY A 263 -13.02 8.25 -20.98
C GLY A 263 -11.54 8.57 -21.21
N GLN A 264 -11.27 9.37 -22.24
CA GLN A 264 -9.91 9.79 -22.57
C GLN A 264 -9.33 10.69 -21.48
N GLN A 265 -8.07 10.44 -21.12
CA GLN A 265 -7.30 11.27 -20.18
C GLN A 265 -6.00 11.72 -20.83
N GLU A 266 -5.62 12.97 -20.58
CA GLU A 266 -4.35 13.54 -21.00
C GLU A 266 -3.56 13.97 -19.76
N VAL A 267 -2.33 13.50 -19.67
CA VAL A 267 -1.44 13.79 -18.53
C VAL A 267 -0.12 14.34 -19.04
N GLN A 268 0.31 15.46 -18.49
CA GLN A 268 1.62 16.02 -18.75
C GLN A 268 2.56 15.78 -17.59
N SER A 269 3.72 15.18 -17.85
CA SER A 269 4.84 15.14 -16.93
C SER A 269 5.92 16.08 -17.40
N LYS A 270 6.41 16.94 -16.49
CA LYS A 270 7.41 17.99 -16.79
C LYS A 270 8.68 17.86 -15.92
N THR A 271 8.84 16.74 -15.20
CA THR A 271 9.93 16.51 -14.24
C THR A 271 10.71 15.23 -14.50
N LEU A 272 10.72 14.76 -15.75
CA LEU A 272 11.46 13.57 -16.15
C LEU A 272 12.96 13.85 -16.17
N GLN A 273 13.76 12.79 -16.07
CA GLN A 273 15.21 12.86 -16.24
C GLN A 273 15.56 12.51 -17.68
N PRO A 274 16.57 13.14 -18.28
CA PRO A 274 17.11 12.77 -19.59
C PRO A 274 17.61 11.33 -19.61
N GLU A 275 17.63 10.68 -20.79
CA GLU A 275 18.15 9.34 -21.04
C GLU A 275 17.62 8.26 -20.09
N THR A 276 16.38 8.46 -19.60
CA THR A 276 15.77 7.61 -18.59
C THR A 276 14.56 6.88 -19.14
N THR A 277 14.38 5.63 -18.72
CA THR A 277 13.23 4.82 -19.11
C THR A 277 12.09 4.99 -18.13
N TYR A 278 10.91 5.25 -18.66
CA TYR A 278 9.64 5.32 -17.95
C TYR A 278 8.60 4.38 -18.58
N TYR A 279 7.59 4.05 -17.82
CA TYR A 279 6.45 3.24 -18.26
C TYR A 279 5.14 3.96 -17.90
N ALA A 280 4.36 4.32 -18.91
CA ALA A 280 2.99 4.73 -18.72
C ALA A 280 2.13 3.46 -18.70
N CYS A 281 1.37 3.27 -17.63
CA CYS A 281 0.56 2.08 -17.41
C CYS A 281 -0.89 2.45 -17.14
N ALA A 282 -1.82 1.62 -17.62
CA ALA A 282 -3.24 1.77 -17.33
C ALA A 282 -3.92 0.41 -17.22
N VAL A 283 -4.91 0.29 -16.31
CA VAL A 283 -5.66 -0.94 -16.11
C VAL A 283 -7.08 -0.62 -15.64
N GLY A 284 -8.06 -1.31 -16.19
CA GLY A 284 -9.45 -1.21 -15.71
C GLY A 284 -9.59 -1.73 -14.28
N VAL A 285 -10.41 -1.05 -13.47
CA VAL A 285 -10.62 -1.36 -12.06
C VAL A 285 -12.11 -1.33 -11.75
N ASN A 286 -12.64 -2.39 -11.15
CA ASN A 286 -14.03 -2.45 -10.71
C ASN A 286 -14.24 -1.82 -9.32
N SER A 287 -15.49 -1.68 -8.90
CA SER A 287 -15.86 -1.05 -7.61
C SER A 287 -15.32 -1.74 -6.36
N ASN A 288 -14.78 -2.97 -6.49
CA ASN A 288 -14.16 -3.72 -5.41
C ASN A 288 -12.62 -3.62 -5.43
N ALA A 289 -12.07 -2.66 -6.16
CA ALA A 289 -10.64 -2.44 -6.35
C ALA A 289 -9.91 -3.62 -7.03
N MET A 290 -10.61 -4.46 -7.76
CA MET A 290 -10.01 -5.55 -8.53
C MET A 290 -9.80 -5.12 -9.97
N ILE A 291 -8.64 -5.43 -10.54
CA ILE A 291 -8.39 -5.19 -11.96
C ILE A 291 -9.36 -6.03 -12.80
N ASN A 292 -9.86 -5.45 -13.89
CA ASN A 292 -10.84 -6.09 -14.77
C ASN A 292 -10.57 -5.90 -16.26
N THR A 293 -9.38 -5.44 -16.65
CA THR A 293 -8.86 -5.46 -18.02
C THR A 293 -7.43 -5.98 -18.04
N GLU A 294 -6.91 -6.26 -19.22
CA GLU A 294 -5.46 -6.38 -19.40
C GLU A 294 -4.76 -5.07 -19.02
N VAL A 295 -3.55 -5.17 -18.50
CA VAL A 295 -2.72 -4.01 -18.19
C VAL A 295 -2.11 -3.47 -19.47
N ALA A 296 -2.45 -2.24 -19.83
CA ALA A 296 -1.82 -1.53 -20.93
C ALA A 296 -0.52 -0.89 -20.46
N VAL A 297 0.54 -1.02 -21.27
CA VAL A 297 1.87 -0.50 -20.94
C VAL A 297 2.49 0.14 -22.17
N GLN A 298 2.94 1.38 -22.04
CA GLN A 298 3.74 2.11 -23.01
C GLN A 298 5.10 2.46 -22.43
N LYS A 299 6.15 1.88 -23.00
CA LYS A 299 7.53 2.25 -22.67
C LYS A 299 7.89 3.59 -23.29
N ILE A 300 8.47 4.49 -22.51
CA ILE A 300 8.91 5.83 -22.89
C ILE A 300 10.38 5.95 -22.51
N VAL A 301 11.22 6.38 -23.47
CA VAL A 301 12.64 6.64 -23.19
C VAL A 301 12.91 8.10 -23.54
N THR A 302 13.25 8.91 -22.54
CA THR A 302 13.58 10.32 -22.75
C THR A 302 14.88 10.46 -23.53
N PRO A 303 14.94 11.37 -24.51
CA PRO A 303 16.18 11.65 -25.25
C PRO A 303 17.22 12.32 -24.34
N PRO A 304 18.50 12.39 -24.79
CA PRO A 304 19.51 13.18 -24.14
C PRO A 304 19.07 14.65 -24.01
N ASP A 305 19.60 15.34 -23.00
CA ASP A 305 19.32 16.75 -22.83
C ASP A 305 19.89 17.57 -24.01
N SER A 306 19.13 18.55 -24.45
CA SER A 306 19.50 19.43 -25.55
C SER A 306 19.09 20.87 -25.25
N PRO A 307 19.81 21.88 -25.75
CA PRO A 307 19.39 23.27 -25.62
C PRO A 307 17.96 23.46 -26.15
N ILE A 308 17.17 24.27 -25.43
CA ILE A 308 15.81 24.64 -25.86
C ILE A 308 15.92 25.55 -27.09
N ASP A 309 15.18 25.25 -28.14
CA ASP A 309 14.99 26.17 -29.29
C ASP A 309 13.92 27.21 -28.94
N TYR A 310 14.33 28.42 -28.63
CA TYR A 310 13.43 29.54 -28.40
C TYR A 310 13.00 30.24 -29.69
N GLY A 311 13.00 29.54 -30.82
CA GLY A 311 12.38 30.03 -32.05
C GLY A 311 10.86 30.00 -31.99
N PHE A 312 10.21 30.94 -32.65
CA PHE A 312 8.76 31.06 -32.70
C PHE A 312 8.30 31.27 -34.12
N ASP A 313 7.18 30.68 -34.46
CA ASP A 313 6.47 30.95 -35.71
C ASP A 313 5.19 31.72 -35.36
N PHE A 314 4.85 32.69 -36.23
CA PHE A 314 3.69 33.58 -36.07
C PHE A 314 2.73 33.42 -37.21
N ASP A 315 1.45 33.28 -36.86
CA ASP A 315 0.34 33.34 -37.83
C ASP A 315 -0.59 34.52 -37.53
N PHE A 316 -0.94 35.24 -38.58
CA PHE A 316 -1.83 36.39 -38.50
C PHE A 316 -3.12 36.10 -39.23
N GLY A 317 -4.17 35.85 -38.46
CA GLY A 317 -5.52 35.62 -38.99
C GLY A 317 -6.46 36.77 -38.69
N GLU A 318 -7.61 36.78 -39.38
CA GLU A 318 -8.71 37.71 -39.10
C GLU A 318 -8.28 39.19 -39.03
N VAL A 319 -7.38 39.60 -39.93
CA VAL A 319 -6.90 40.96 -39.97
C VAL A 319 -8.01 41.92 -40.50
N THR A 320 -8.37 42.89 -39.66
CA THR A 320 -9.39 43.91 -39.93
C THR A 320 -8.79 45.33 -39.84
N ALA A 321 -9.57 46.35 -40.08
CA ALA A 321 -9.16 47.73 -39.90
C ALA A 321 -8.93 48.09 -38.42
N THR A 322 -9.45 47.28 -37.48
CA THR A 322 -9.43 47.58 -36.04
C THR A 322 -8.90 46.42 -35.17
N GLY A 323 -8.41 45.33 -35.77
CA GLY A 323 -7.93 44.20 -35.03
C GLY A 323 -7.26 43.13 -35.85
N ALA A 324 -6.59 42.21 -35.19
CA ALA A 324 -6.02 41.01 -35.78
C ALA A 324 -5.98 39.88 -34.76
N ARG A 325 -6.10 38.66 -35.20
CA ARG A 325 -5.76 37.49 -34.41
C ARG A 325 -4.29 37.15 -34.68
N VAL A 326 -3.53 37.00 -33.59
CA VAL A 326 -2.16 36.55 -33.64
C VAL A 326 -2.04 35.21 -32.94
N THR A 327 -1.41 34.25 -33.60
CA THR A 327 -1.11 32.94 -33.05
C THR A 327 0.42 32.81 -32.96
N VAL A 328 0.94 32.42 -31.80
CA VAL A 328 2.36 32.20 -31.55
C VAL A 328 2.58 30.72 -31.29
N SER A 329 3.43 30.10 -32.12
CA SER A 329 3.76 28.68 -32.03
C SER A 329 5.26 28.56 -31.68
N PRO A 330 5.65 28.09 -30.47
CA PRO A 330 7.04 27.82 -30.18
C PRO A 330 7.52 26.60 -30.98
N ARG A 331 8.79 26.63 -31.44
CA ARG A 331 9.40 25.48 -32.14
C ARG A 331 9.79 24.36 -31.24
N ASP A 332 10.04 24.66 -29.95
CA ASP A 332 10.31 23.65 -28.92
C ASP A 332 9.18 23.68 -27.88
N VAL A 333 8.53 22.54 -27.68
CA VAL A 333 7.43 22.41 -26.70
C VAL A 333 7.87 22.69 -25.25
N ARG A 334 9.16 22.65 -24.95
CA ARG A 334 9.70 23.00 -23.63
C ARG A 334 9.80 24.51 -23.42
N ALA A 335 9.63 25.31 -24.48
CA ALA A 335 9.73 26.76 -24.35
C ALA A 335 8.65 27.30 -23.42
N PHE A 336 9.08 28.04 -22.42
CA PHE A 336 8.24 28.80 -21.52
C PHE A 336 8.45 30.27 -21.88
N TYR A 337 7.39 30.95 -22.29
CA TYR A 337 7.53 32.23 -22.95
C TYR A 337 6.39 33.18 -22.62
N TYR A 338 6.71 34.47 -22.70
CA TYR A 338 5.73 35.54 -22.70
C TYR A 338 5.75 36.23 -24.06
N TRP A 339 4.60 36.61 -24.56
CA TRP A 339 4.48 37.38 -25.79
C TRP A 339 3.42 38.46 -25.66
N ASN A 340 3.58 39.54 -26.41
CA ASN A 340 2.63 40.63 -26.48
C ASN A 340 2.77 41.35 -27.80
N VAL A 341 1.84 42.25 -28.09
CA VAL A 341 1.86 43.16 -29.20
C VAL A 341 2.10 44.57 -28.70
N MET A 342 2.98 45.30 -29.36
CA MET A 342 3.27 46.71 -29.05
C MET A 342 3.16 47.56 -30.29
N THR A 343 3.01 48.87 -30.11
CA THR A 343 2.95 49.82 -31.22
C THR A 343 4.35 50.02 -31.84
N GLU A 344 4.41 50.52 -33.11
CA GLU A 344 5.68 50.87 -33.74
C GLU A 344 6.43 51.95 -32.99
N GLU A 345 5.73 52.91 -32.37
CA GLU A 345 6.32 53.94 -31.54
C GLU A 345 7.04 53.36 -30.29
N GLU A 346 6.36 52.50 -29.58
CA GLU A 346 6.97 51.80 -28.41
C GLU A 346 8.19 50.96 -28.82
N TYR A 347 8.07 50.22 -29.94
CA TYR A 347 9.19 49.42 -30.44
C TYR A 347 10.34 50.31 -30.99
N GLY A 348 10.02 51.43 -31.59
CA GLY A 348 11.01 52.32 -32.22
C GLY A 348 12.05 52.82 -31.21
N GLU A 349 11.66 53.06 -29.97
CA GLU A 349 12.56 53.46 -28.87
C GLU A 349 13.51 52.34 -28.41
N MET A 350 13.17 51.09 -28.67
CA MET A 350 13.86 49.87 -28.18
C MET A 350 14.53 49.08 -29.29
N LYS A 351 14.31 49.44 -30.55
CA LYS A 351 14.70 48.67 -31.72
C LYS A 351 16.16 48.22 -31.70
N GLY A 352 16.34 46.89 -31.76
CA GLY A 352 17.67 46.27 -31.77
C GLY A 352 18.39 46.24 -30.41
N ASP A 353 17.71 46.60 -29.31
CA ASP A 353 18.25 46.52 -27.95
C ASP A 353 17.42 45.57 -27.09
N GLU A 354 17.87 44.31 -27.05
CA GLU A 354 17.19 43.27 -26.29
C GLU A 354 17.04 43.58 -24.80
N SER A 355 18.01 44.30 -24.22
CA SER A 355 17.96 44.63 -22.78
C SER A 355 16.88 45.68 -22.49
N LYS A 356 16.63 46.61 -23.41
CA LYS A 356 15.54 47.59 -23.29
C LYS A 356 14.17 46.90 -23.45
N ILE A 357 14.08 45.97 -24.38
CA ILE A 357 12.85 45.20 -24.59
C ILE A 357 12.54 44.38 -23.32
N ALA A 358 13.53 43.68 -22.74
CA ALA A 358 13.35 42.93 -21.50
C ALA A 358 12.92 43.84 -20.34
N ALA A 359 13.58 44.97 -20.15
CA ALA A 359 13.23 45.94 -19.10
C ALA A 359 11.82 46.53 -19.28
N TYR A 360 11.39 46.80 -20.52
CA TYR A 360 10.04 47.25 -20.84
C TYR A 360 8.98 46.20 -20.39
N PHE A 361 9.20 44.97 -20.71
CA PHE A 361 8.26 43.92 -20.31
C PHE A 361 8.27 43.64 -18.81
N GLU A 362 9.44 43.70 -18.16
CA GLU A 362 9.53 43.59 -16.69
C GLU A 362 8.73 44.71 -16.02
N GLN A 363 8.89 45.94 -16.50
CA GLN A 363 8.14 47.11 -15.97
C GLN A 363 6.62 46.93 -16.19
N LYS A 364 6.19 46.48 -17.35
CA LYS A 364 4.78 46.16 -17.63
C LYS A 364 4.24 45.08 -16.69
N MET A 365 5.00 44.04 -16.38
CA MET A 365 4.62 43.00 -15.43
C MET A 365 4.48 43.53 -14.01
N ILE A 366 5.36 44.44 -13.59
CA ILE A 366 5.27 45.12 -12.29
C ILE A 366 3.98 45.93 -12.20
N GLU A 367 3.67 46.71 -13.23
CA GLU A 367 2.46 47.55 -13.32
C GLU A 367 1.19 46.65 -13.32
N GLN A 368 1.19 45.60 -14.11
CA GLN A 368 0.07 44.66 -14.22
C GLN A 368 -0.18 43.91 -12.89
N ARG A 369 0.92 43.47 -12.21
CA ARG A 369 0.83 42.85 -10.88
C ARG A 369 0.16 43.79 -9.88
N LYS A 370 0.61 45.04 -9.88
CA LYS A 370 0.05 46.07 -9.00
C LYS A 370 -1.41 46.39 -9.32
N ALA A 371 -1.77 46.43 -10.61
CA ALA A 371 -3.15 46.67 -11.04
C ALA A 371 -4.09 45.54 -10.69
N GLN A 372 -3.63 44.29 -10.82
CA GLN A 372 -4.45 43.12 -10.55
C GLN A 372 -4.57 42.80 -9.04
N MET A 373 -3.49 42.98 -8.29
CA MET A 373 -3.40 42.51 -6.89
C MET A 373 -3.55 43.66 -5.86
N GLY A 374 -3.50 44.93 -6.28
CA GLY A 374 -3.63 46.05 -5.37
C GLY A 374 -2.61 45.99 -4.23
N ASP A 375 -3.09 46.16 -3.00
CA ASP A 375 -2.28 46.12 -1.78
C ASP A 375 -1.65 44.71 -1.50
N TYR A 376 -2.11 43.67 -2.15
CA TYR A 376 -1.58 42.32 -2.03
C TYR A 376 -0.39 42.06 -2.98
N ALA A 377 -0.02 43.03 -3.85
CA ALA A 377 1.06 42.83 -4.82
C ALA A 377 2.40 42.47 -4.16
N ASP A 378 2.70 43.02 -2.99
CA ASP A 378 3.96 42.78 -2.28
C ASP A 378 4.04 41.37 -1.67
N TRP A 379 2.91 40.69 -1.52
CA TRP A 379 2.82 39.30 -0.98
C TRP A 379 3.02 38.24 -2.05
N TYR A 380 2.87 38.60 -3.34
CA TYR A 380 3.05 37.69 -4.45
C TYR A 380 4.33 38.03 -5.22
N PRO A 381 5.39 37.20 -5.12
CA PRO A 381 6.70 37.52 -5.72
C PRO A 381 6.63 37.80 -7.23
N LEU A 382 7.37 38.78 -7.72
CA LEU A 382 7.36 39.12 -9.14
C LEU A 382 7.72 37.97 -10.08
N PRO A 383 8.72 37.11 -9.78
CA PRO A 383 8.99 35.93 -10.63
C PRO A 383 7.83 34.99 -10.76
N GLU A 384 7.06 34.74 -9.69
CA GLU A 384 5.87 33.88 -9.69
C GLU A 384 4.74 34.53 -10.49
N PHE A 385 4.57 35.84 -10.37
CA PHE A 385 3.61 36.57 -11.18
C PHE A 385 3.96 36.49 -12.68
N ILE A 386 5.22 36.74 -13.04
CA ILE A 386 5.70 36.59 -14.42
C ILE A 386 5.43 35.20 -14.94
N ALA A 387 5.76 34.18 -14.14
CA ALA A 387 5.51 32.79 -14.52
C ALA A 387 4.03 32.51 -14.77
N SER A 388 3.12 33.11 -14.00
CA SER A 388 1.68 32.97 -14.20
C SER A 388 1.13 33.63 -15.47
N GLN A 389 1.88 34.60 -16.04
CA GLN A 389 1.52 35.27 -17.29
C GLN A 389 2.20 34.68 -18.53
N CYS A 390 3.07 33.69 -18.33
CA CYS A 390 3.77 33.03 -19.44
C CYS A 390 2.95 31.86 -20.01
N SER A 391 3.09 31.65 -21.30
CA SER A 391 2.57 30.50 -22.00
C SER A 391 3.60 29.37 -22.04
N SER A 392 3.14 28.14 -22.10
CA SER A 392 3.96 26.94 -22.23
C SER A 392 3.78 26.31 -23.60
N GLY A 393 4.86 25.97 -24.26
CA GLY A 393 4.80 25.25 -25.55
C GLY A 393 4.11 23.88 -25.45
N PHE A 394 4.06 23.29 -24.27
CA PHE A 394 3.27 22.08 -24.02
C PHE A 394 1.77 22.26 -24.19
N ASP A 395 1.27 23.46 -23.94
CA ASP A 395 -0.14 23.77 -24.05
C ASP A 395 -0.54 24.05 -25.51
N GLY A 396 0.45 23.99 -26.42
CA GLY A 396 0.29 24.23 -27.85
C GLY A 396 0.47 25.71 -28.23
N PRO A 397 0.06 26.09 -29.45
CA PRO A 397 0.08 27.48 -29.90
C PRO A 397 -0.83 28.35 -29.05
N ASP A 398 -0.34 29.54 -28.68
CA ASP A 398 -1.12 30.53 -27.96
C ASP A 398 -1.70 31.57 -28.94
N SER A 399 -2.95 31.99 -28.74
CA SER A 399 -3.66 32.88 -29.66
C SER A 399 -4.39 33.97 -28.90
N TYR A 400 -4.27 35.18 -29.38
CA TYR A 400 -5.04 36.30 -28.87
C TYR A 400 -5.57 37.20 -30.00
N THR A 401 -6.79 37.71 -29.82
CA THR A 401 -7.42 38.64 -30.76
C THR A 401 -7.35 40.05 -30.20
N PHE A 402 -6.58 40.88 -30.86
CA PHE A 402 -6.45 42.30 -30.53
C PHE A 402 -7.55 43.10 -31.18
N GLY A 403 -8.36 43.82 -30.40
CA GLY A 403 -9.52 44.59 -30.88
C GLY A 403 -9.36 46.12 -30.80
N THR A 404 -8.16 46.66 -30.60
CA THR A 404 -7.88 48.09 -30.61
C THR A 404 -7.20 48.51 -31.94
N PRO A 405 -7.58 49.62 -32.55
CA PRO A 405 -6.89 50.08 -33.76
C PRO A 405 -5.45 50.44 -33.44
N VAL A 406 -4.52 49.65 -33.97
CA VAL A 406 -3.09 49.91 -33.90
C VAL A 406 -2.65 50.36 -35.29
N SER A 407 -2.16 51.55 -35.41
CA SER A 407 -1.78 52.12 -36.68
C SER A 407 -0.65 51.32 -37.36
N TYR A 408 0.24 50.70 -36.58
CA TYR A 408 1.32 49.83 -37.02
C TYR A 408 1.77 48.97 -35.86
N THR A 409 2.00 47.68 -36.10
CA THR A 409 2.42 46.74 -35.06
C THR A 409 3.69 46.01 -35.46
N HIS A 410 4.68 45.99 -34.58
CA HIS A 410 5.80 45.06 -34.64
C HIS A 410 5.65 44.01 -33.53
N LEU A 411 5.88 42.75 -33.87
CA LEU A 411 5.98 41.65 -32.90
C LEU A 411 7.42 41.48 -32.48
N THR A 412 7.69 41.67 -31.19
CA THR A 412 8.98 41.40 -30.60
C THR A 412 8.83 40.50 -29.42
N LEU A 413 9.64 39.46 -29.38
CA LEU A 413 9.68 38.50 -28.26
C LEU A 413 11.00 38.70 -27.52
N PRO A 414 10.96 39.02 -26.23
CA PRO A 414 12.12 38.83 -25.38
C PRO A 414 12.23 37.33 -25.05
N THR A 415 13.38 36.78 -25.34
CA THR A 415 13.77 35.45 -24.81
C THR A 415 14.20 35.64 -23.37
N ILE A 416 13.41 35.21 -22.41
CA ILE A 416 13.84 35.13 -21.03
C ILE A 416 14.68 33.85 -20.89
N ARG A 417 15.97 34.01 -20.62
CA ARG A 417 16.90 32.91 -20.30
C ARG A 417 16.92 32.66 -18.80
#